data_d7bf55dd49df1fe54b9b72c3ddbed01c
#
_entry.id   d7bf55dd49df1fe54b9b72c3ddbed01c
#
_cell.length_a   1.000
_cell.length_b   1.000
_cell.length_c   1.000
_cell.angle_alpha   90.00
_cell.angle_beta   90.00
_cell.angle_gamma   90.00
#
_symmetry.space_group_name_H-M   'P 1'
#
loop_
_entity.id
_entity.type
_entity.pdbx_description
1 polymer ?
#
loop_
_entity_poly.entity_id
_entity_poly.type
_entity_poly.pdbx_seq_one_letter_code
_entity_poly.pdbx_strand_id
1 'polypeptide(L)'
;LMTASLIRRRLSALDGIDRILVPGLCRGDLEQLSVDLGLPVERGPEDLKDIPAFFGGSLAPPDLSRYRVGIFAEIVDAPFLEPEAILARARRYAGDGADVIDIGCLPDTPFPHLEEAIQALKAEGFAVSLDSLEEEDLLRGGRAGADYLLSLKESTLWIARETAAVPVLIPEDHKDLESLYRAVETCRDEGRRCIADSVLDPIHFGFTASLLRYSRLREAFPDVEIMMGIGNLTELTEADTTGINAVLFGIISELGIDHVLTTEVSPHACAAVREADRARRMMYYAHETNSLPKGVDGALLTVHSRKPFPESLDDIRELADAVRDPNYRIMLSPEGIHVFNRDGMVSATDPFSLFPRLKELEGDPPHAFYLGVELARAQIAWQLGKRYVQDEELDWGVAVPAERLSESEQQSRAAHAVKEGGFKKAGSTLKARRKKKHKT
;
A
#
# COMPACT_ATOMS: atom_id res chain seq x y z
N LEU A 1 -18.07 -7.53 -32.71
CA LEU A 1 -19.23 -7.76 -31.85
C LEU A 1 -19.66 -9.22 -31.98
N MET A 2 -19.78 -9.92 -30.83
CA MET A 2 -20.20 -11.32 -30.81
C MET A 2 -21.70 -11.43 -31.17
N THR A 3 -22.06 -12.43 -31.99
CA THR A 3 -23.46 -12.70 -32.34
C THR A 3 -23.75 -14.20 -32.23
N ALA A 4 -25.01 -14.55 -31.97
CA ALA A 4 -25.46 -15.95 -31.90
C ALA A 4 -25.05 -16.75 -33.17
N SER A 5 -25.17 -16.14 -34.35
CA SER A 5 -24.77 -16.78 -35.61
C SER A 5 -23.26 -17.01 -35.75
N LEU A 6 -22.42 -16.15 -35.12
CA LEU A 6 -20.97 -16.33 -35.09
C LEU A 6 -20.60 -17.46 -34.13
N ILE A 7 -21.21 -17.51 -32.97
CA ILE A 7 -21.02 -18.56 -31.97
C ILE A 7 -21.35 -19.92 -32.58
N ARG A 8 -22.54 -20.04 -33.20
CA ARG A 8 -22.98 -21.26 -33.88
C ARG A 8 -21.95 -21.78 -34.90
N ARG A 9 -21.32 -20.86 -35.68
CA ARG A 9 -20.36 -21.24 -36.72
C ARG A 9 -18.98 -21.64 -36.19
N ARG A 10 -18.62 -21.15 -35.02
CA ARG A 10 -17.25 -21.29 -34.49
C ARG A 10 -17.13 -22.30 -33.33
N LEU A 11 -18.21 -22.57 -32.63
CA LEU A 11 -18.25 -23.49 -31.53
C LEU A 11 -18.49 -24.91 -32.06
N SER A 12 -17.47 -25.77 -31.98
CA SER A 12 -17.51 -27.13 -32.54
C SER A 12 -17.24 -28.25 -31.56
N ALA A 13 -16.68 -27.96 -30.34
CA ALA A 13 -16.41 -28.96 -29.32
C ALA A 13 -17.17 -28.58 -28.03
N LEU A 14 -18.19 -29.38 -27.68
CA LEU A 14 -19.08 -29.13 -26.54
C LEU A 14 -19.09 -30.28 -25.51
N ASP A 15 -18.18 -31.23 -25.67
CA ASP A 15 -18.09 -32.36 -24.76
C ASP A 15 -17.72 -31.91 -23.34
N GLY A 16 -18.53 -32.33 -22.35
CA GLY A 16 -18.33 -31.98 -20.95
C GLY A 16 -18.77 -30.54 -20.55
N ILE A 17 -19.52 -29.85 -21.42
CA ILE A 17 -20.07 -28.52 -21.15
C ILE A 17 -21.54 -28.65 -20.81
N ASP A 18 -21.96 -28.11 -19.64
CA ASP A 18 -23.33 -28.14 -19.19
C ASP A 18 -24.14 -26.88 -19.60
N ARG A 19 -23.46 -25.74 -19.78
CA ARG A 19 -24.06 -24.48 -20.23
C ARG A 19 -23.07 -23.56 -20.90
N ILE A 20 -23.56 -22.63 -21.69
CA ILE A 20 -22.76 -21.60 -22.37
C ILE A 20 -23.21 -20.22 -21.88
N LEU A 21 -22.29 -19.45 -21.32
CA LEU A 21 -22.51 -18.06 -20.96
C LEU A 21 -21.92 -17.16 -22.04
N VAL A 22 -22.76 -16.32 -22.66
CA VAL A 22 -22.31 -15.36 -23.66
C VAL A 22 -22.23 -13.95 -23.09
N PRO A 23 -21.33 -13.06 -23.59
CA PRO A 23 -21.25 -11.67 -23.13
C PRO A 23 -22.61 -10.96 -23.20
N GLY A 24 -22.89 -10.08 -22.24
CA GLY A 24 -24.15 -9.31 -22.15
C GLY A 24 -24.49 -8.53 -23.41
N LEU A 25 -23.49 -8.08 -24.17
CA LEU A 25 -23.62 -7.38 -25.46
C LEU A 25 -23.80 -8.31 -26.70
N CYS A 26 -23.84 -9.63 -26.48
CA CYS A 26 -24.07 -10.57 -27.59
C CYS A 26 -25.42 -10.33 -28.27
N ARG A 27 -25.42 -10.24 -29.57
CA ARG A 27 -26.65 -9.99 -30.39
C ARG A 27 -27.14 -11.27 -31.04
N GLY A 28 -28.45 -11.35 -31.22
CA GLY A 28 -29.12 -12.48 -31.86
C GLY A 28 -29.99 -13.29 -30.90
N ASP A 29 -30.65 -14.30 -31.47
CA ASP A 29 -31.56 -15.18 -30.75
C ASP A 29 -30.79 -16.27 -30.03
N LEU A 30 -30.75 -16.19 -28.69
CA LEU A 30 -30.06 -17.16 -27.84
C LEU A 30 -30.91 -18.40 -27.55
N GLU A 31 -32.25 -18.29 -27.61
CA GLU A 31 -33.14 -19.43 -27.47
C GLU A 31 -32.97 -20.38 -28.64
N GLN A 32 -32.97 -19.83 -29.87
CA GLN A 32 -32.68 -20.63 -31.06
C GLN A 32 -31.26 -21.22 -31.01
N LEU A 33 -30.27 -20.44 -30.54
CA LEU A 33 -28.90 -20.92 -30.39
C LEU A 33 -28.81 -22.08 -29.37
N SER A 34 -29.57 -22.03 -28.26
CA SER A 34 -29.66 -23.13 -27.27
C SER A 34 -30.23 -24.40 -27.92
N VAL A 35 -31.25 -24.27 -28.72
CA VAL A 35 -31.84 -25.40 -29.48
C VAL A 35 -30.84 -26.00 -30.47
N ASP A 36 -30.16 -25.12 -31.20
CA ASP A 36 -29.17 -25.54 -32.22
C ASP A 36 -27.95 -26.24 -31.63
N LEU A 37 -27.53 -25.87 -30.43
CA LEU A 37 -26.36 -26.45 -29.75
C LEU A 37 -26.73 -27.60 -28.79
N GLY A 38 -27.99 -27.78 -28.45
CA GLY A 38 -28.46 -28.77 -27.49
C GLY A 38 -28.07 -28.49 -26.06
N LEU A 39 -27.67 -27.24 -25.71
CA LEU A 39 -27.20 -26.81 -24.41
C LEU A 39 -27.83 -25.46 -24.02
N PRO A 40 -28.06 -25.20 -22.73
CA PRO A 40 -28.49 -23.88 -22.29
C PRO A 40 -27.50 -22.78 -22.69
N VAL A 41 -27.96 -21.76 -23.40
CA VAL A 41 -27.16 -20.58 -23.74
C VAL A 41 -27.79 -19.39 -23.01
N GLU A 42 -27.05 -18.82 -22.07
CA GLU A 42 -27.52 -17.71 -21.23
C GLU A 42 -26.74 -16.43 -21.50
N ARG A 43 -27.44 -15.31 -21.37
CA ARG A 43 -26.81 -14.00 -21.46
C ARG A 43 -26.14 -13.66 -20.13
N GLY A 44 -24.85 -13.53 -20.10
CA GLY A 44 -24.07 -13.10 -18.97
C GLY A 44 -23.98 -11.58 -18.81
N PRO A 45 -23.13 -11.10 -17.94
CA PRO A 45 -22.87 -9.67 -17.76
C PRO A 45 -22.15 -9.07 -18.99
N GLU A 46 -22.16 -7.74 -19.08
CA GLU A 46 -21.46 -7.02 -20.13
C GLU A 46 -19.95 -7.06 -19.95
N ASP A 47 -19.48 -7.05 -18.70
CA ASP A 47 -18.06 -7.12 -18.35
C ASP A 47 -17.74 -8.48 -17.69
N LEU A 48 -16.62 -9.08 -18.07
CA LEU A 48 -16.13 -10.35 -17.51
C LEU A 48 -15.89 -10.30 -15.99
N LYS A 49 -15.53 -9.14 -15.46
CA LYS A 49 -15.37 -8.97 -14.01
C LYS A 49 -16.65 -9.22 -13.22
N ASP A 50 -17.82 -9.06 -13.86
CA ASP A 50 -19.12 -9.20 -13.22
C ASP A 50 -19.65 -10.66 -13.22
N ILE A 51 -18.90 -11.60 -13.82
CA ILE A 51 -19.24 -13.04 -13.81
C ILE A 51 -19.42 -13.61 -12.39
N PRO A 52 -18.54 -13.31 -11.39
CA PRO A 52 -18.75 -13.81 -10.04
C PRO A 52 -20.10 -13.37 -9.43
N ALA A 53 -20.52 -12.11 -9.65
CA ALA A 53 -21.83 -11.64 -9.16
C ALA A 53 -23.00 -12.32 -9.92
N PHE A 54 -22.83 -12.55 -11.20
CA PHE A 54 -23.83 -13.27 -12.00
C PHE A 54 -24.13 -14.67 -11.42
N PHE A 55 -23.12 -15.32 -10.85
CA PHE A 55 -23.25 -16.61 -10.14
C PHE A 55 -23.47 -16.47 -8.63
N GLY A 56 -23.89 -15.30 -8.15
CA GLY A 56 -24.21 -15.08 -6.72
C GLY A 56 -23.01 -14.79 -5.83
N GLY A 57 -21.82 -14.58 -6.41
CA GLY A 57 -20.65 -14.12 -5.67
C GLY A 57 -20.70 -12.61 -5.38
N SER A 58 -20.02 -12.17 -4.35
CA SER A 58 -19.85 -10.73 -4.07
C SER A 58 -18.78 -10.15 -4.99
N LEU A 59 -19.09 -9.02 -5.65
CA LEU A 59 -18.14 -8.21 -6.44
C LEU A 59 -17.66 -6.98 -5.69
N ALA A 60 -18.23 -6.70 -4.50
CA ALA A 60 -17.78 -5.56 -3.74
C ALA A 60 -16.29 -5.73 -3.40
N PRO A 61 -15.44 -4.74 -3.73
CA PRO A 61 -14.07 -4.77 -3.27
C PRO A 61 -14.05 -4.84 -1.74
N PRO A 62 -12.98 -5.39 -1.12
CA PRO A 62 -12.83 -5.39 0.31
C PRO A 62 -13.05 -3.99 0.88
N ASP A 63 -13.90 -3.86 1.90
CA ASP A 63 -14.07 -2.61 2.64
C ASP A 63 -12.88 -2.42 3.59
N LEU A 64 -11.96 -1.57 3.21
CA LEU A 64 -10.77 -1.21 3.98
C LEU A 64 -10.93 0.12 4.74
N SER A 65 -12.14 0.65 4.85
CA SER A 65 -12.40 1.88 5.62
C SER A 65 -12.28 1.66 7.14
N ARG A 66 -12.46 0.42 7.59
CA ARG A 66 -12.48 0.03 9.00
C ARG A 66 -11.14 -0.55 9.46
N TYR A 67 -10.80 -0.26 10.71
CA TYR A 67 -9.64 -0.81 11.41
C TYR A 67 -9.88 -0.79 12.93
N ARG A 68 -9.04 -1.48 13.68
CA ARG A 68 -9.12 -1.53 15.14
C ARG A 68 -7.87 -0.90 15.78
N VAL A 69 -6.69 -1.14 15.22
CA VAL A 69 -5.40 -0.77 15.83
C VAL A 69 -5.13 0.72 15.66
N GLY A 70 -4.86 1.43 16.75
CA GLY A 70 -4.41 2.83 16.74
C GLY A 70 -2.92 2.94 16.43
N ILE A 71 -2.54 3.89 15.58
CA ILE A 71 -1.15 4.16 15.21
C ILE A 71 -0.66 5.43 15.89
N PHE A 72 0.35 5.29 16.75
CA PHE A 72 1.15 6.37 17.31
C PHE A 72 2.38 6.54 16.39
N ALA A 73 2.55 7.73 15.82
CA ALA A 73 3.67 8.03 14.94
C ALA A 73 4.60 9.03 15.61
N GLU A 74 5.83 8.58 15.91
CA GLU A 74 6.79 9.30 16.70
C GLU A 74 7.63 10.27 15.88
N ILE A 75 7.75 11.49 16.38
CA ILE A 75 8.71 12.49 15.92
C ILE A 75 9.91 12.44 16.89
N VAL A 76 10.86 11.55 16.59
CA VAL A 76 12.00 11.22 17.48
C VAL A 76 12.93 12.41 17.71
N ASP A 77 13.14 13.27 16.71
CA ASP A 77 14.03 14.42 16.74
C ASP A 77 13.32 15.72 17.14
N ALA A 78 12.16 15.63 17.80
CA ALA A 78 11.33 16.78 18.16
C ALA A 78 12.07 17.88 18.95
N PRO A 79 12.99 17.59 19.89
CA PRO A 79 13.74 18.63 20.61
C PRO A 79 14.57 19.55 19.70
N PHE A 80 14.93 19.10 18.49
CA PHE A 80 15.74 19.87 17.52
C PHE A 80 14.91 20.57 16.46
N LEU A 81 13.59 20.40 16.48
CA LEU A 81 12.68 20.97 15.49
C LEU A 81 11.95 22.18 16.07
N GLU A 82 11.79 23.22 15.25
CA GLU A 82 10.86 24.30 15.56
C GLU A 82 9.41 23.82 15.53
N PRO A 83 8.47 24.43 16.28
CA PRO A 83 7.07 24.00 16.33
C PRO A 83 6.40 23.86 14.98
N GLU A 84 6.69 24.73 14.01
CA GLU A 84 6.15 24.63 12.65
C GLU A 84 6.63 23.38 11.91
N ALA A 85 7.87 22.94 12.13
CA ALA A 85 8.41 21.73 11.52
C ALA A 85 7.79 20.47 12.15
N ILE A 86 7.53 20.50 13.47
CA ILE A 86 6.78 19.47 14.19
C ILE A 86 5.35 19.36 13.60
N LEU A 87 4.65 20.48 13.45
CA LEU A 87 3.33 20.53 12.85
C LEU A 87 3.31 19.99 11.41
N ALA A 88 4.28 20.37 10.58
CA ALA A 88 4.38 19.89 9.22
C ALA A 88 4.55 18.36 9.16
N ARG A 89 5.39 17.79 10.06
CA ARG A 89 5.58 16.35 10.17
C ARG A 89 4.32 15.66 10.69
N ALA A 90 3.65 16.24 11.69
CA ALA A 90 2.39 15.73 12.22
C ALA A 90 1.30 15.64 11.15
N ARG A 91 1.13 16.70 10.34
CA ARG A 91 0.18 16.67 9.21
C ARG A 91 0.50 15.56 8.20
N ARG A 92 1.78 15.35 7.91
CA ARG A 92 2.21 14.26 7.02
C ARG A 92 1.87 12.89 7.63
N TYR A 93 2.21 12.65 8.89
CA TYR A 93 1.90 11.39 9.57
C TYR A 93 0.40 11.13 9.66
N ALA A 94 -0.39 12.14 9.98
CA ALA A 94 -1.85 12.04 9.98
C ALA A 94 -2.40 11.73 8.57
N GLY A 95 -1.85 12.34 7.53
CA GLY A 95 -2.16 12.03 6.12
C GLY A 95 -1.79 10.60 5.73
N ASP A 96 -0.72 10.05 6.29
CA ASP A 96 -0.27 8.67 6.11
C ASP A 96 -1.03 7.66 7.00
N GLY A 97 -1.91 8.14 7.91
CA GLY A 97 -2.82 7.29 8.68
C GLY A 97 -2.51 7.17 10.18
N ALA A 98 -1.65 8.03 10.74
CA ALA A 98 -1.46 8.09 12.18
C ALA A 98 -2.72 8.62 12.90
N ASP A 99 -3.06 8.01 14.02
CA ASP A 99 -4.16 8.43 14.89
C ASP A 99 -3.67 9.35 16.02
N VAL A 100 -2.43 9.17 16.47
CA VAL A 100 -1.78 9.93 17.52
C VAL A 100 -0.40 10.37 17.05
N ILE A 101 -0.05 11.63 17.30
CA ILE A 101 1.29 12.15 17.07
C ILE A 101 2.08 12.02 18.37
N ASP A 102 3.16 11.27 18.32
CA ASP A 102 4.02 11.07 19.44
C ASP A 102 5.23 12.02 19.39
N ILE A 103 5.48 12.73 20.49
CA ILE A 103 6.62 13.62 20.64
C ILE A 103 7.70 12.86 21.40
N GLY A 104 8.78 12.48 20.72
CA GLY A 104 9.93 11.84 21.33
C GLY A 104 10.85 12.84 22.02
N CYS A 105 11.17 12.59 23.29
CA CYS A 105 12.22 13.28 24.01
C CYS A 105 13.49 12.43 24.02
N LEU A 106 14.60 13.03 23.67
CA LEU A 106 15.90 12.34 23.67
C LEU A 106 16.53 12.43 25.07
N PRO A 107 17.13 11.34 25.59
CA PRO A 107 17.83 11.37 26.86
C PRO A 107 18.87 12.49 26.92
N ASP A 108 19.00 13.12 28.07
CA ASP A 108 19.98 14.20 28.35
C ASP A 108 19.87 15.39 27.35
N THR A 109 18.74 15.56 26.64
CA THR A 109 18.56 16.61 25.66
C THR A 109 17.47 17.59 26.11
N PRO A 110 17.79 18.86 26.40
CA PRO A 110 16.78 19.82 26.78
C PRO A 110 15.74 20.06 25.68
N PHE A 111 14.47 20.11 26.08
CA PHE A 111 13.38 20.45 25.18
C PHE A 111 12.64 21.73 25.69
N PRO A 112 13.20 22.92 25.45
CA PRO A 112 12.70 24.16 26.05
C PRO A 112 11.31 24.57 25.56
N HIS A 113 10.91 24.20 24.35
CA HIS A 113 9.62 24.52 23.74
C HIS A 113 8.65 23.32 23.73
N LEU A 114 8.80 22.34 24.63
CA LEU A 114 7.96 21.16 24.73
C LEU A 114 6.47 21.50 24.85
N GLU A 115 6.14 22.41 25.78
CA GLU A 115 4.75 22.82 26.04
C GLU A 115 4.14 23.52 24.83
N GLU A 116 4.93 24.37 24.16
CA GLU A 116 4.49 25.08 22.94
C GLU A 116 4.20 24.10 21.81
N ALA A 117 5.07 23.09 21.60
CA ALA A 117 4.89 22.04 20.61
C ALA A 117 3.60 21.24 20.85
N ILE A 118 3.37 20.81 22.10
CA ILE A 118 2.14 20.09 22.48
C ILE A 118 0.90 20.96 22.22
N GLN A 119 0.93 22.22 22.69
CA GLN A 119 -0.21 23.13 22.52
C GLN A 119 -0.50 23.43 21.06
N ALA A 120 0.53 23.57 20.22
CA ALA A 120 0.38 23.78 18.79
C ALA A 120 -0.30 22.58 18.10
N LEU A 121 0.13 21.37 18.41
CA LEU A 121 -0.49 20.14 17.91
C LEU A 121 -1.94 20.01 18.38
N LYS A 122 -2.20 20.26 19.66
CA LYS A 122 -3.57 20.22 20.23
C LYS A 122 -4.49 21.28 19.60
N ALA A 123 -3.97 22.47 19.28
CA ALA A 123 -4.72 23.53 18.61
C ALA A 123 -5.19 23.13 17.20
N GLU A 124 -4.44 22.25 16.50
CA GLU A 124 -4.85 21.66 15.21
C GLU A 124 -5.74 20.42 15.35
N GLY A 125 -6.04 20.01 16.57
CA GLY A 125 -6.95 18.89 16.85
C GLY A 125 -6.28 17.50 16.84
N PHE A 126 -4.96 17.43 16.83
CA PHE A 126 -4.26 16.14 16.96
C PHE A 126 -4.43 15.57 18.36
N ALA A 127 -4.56 14.24 18.45
CA ALA A 127 -4.24 13.53 19.66
C ALA A 127 -2.72 13.47 19.81
N VAL A 128 -2.21 13.75 21.01
CA VAL A 128 -0.78 13.92 21.26
C VAL A 128 -0.32 12.97 22.36
N SER A 129 0.75 12.26 22.12
CA SER A 129 1.50 11.53 23.15
C SER A 129 2.89 12.16 23.35
N LEU A 130 3.47 11.92 24.51
CA LEU A 130 4.83 12.28 24.83
C LEU A 130 5.58 11.02 25.28
N ASP A 131 6.68 10.70 24.61
CA ASP A 131 7.60 9.64 25.03
C ASP A 131 8.86 10.23 25.65
N SER A 132 9.07 9.94 26.91
CA SER A 132 10.26 10.34 27.66
C SER A 132 10.58 9.34 28.77
N LEU A 133 11.86 9.20 29.10
CA LEU A 133 12.33 8.51 30.31
C LEU A 133 12.53 9.47 31.48
N GLU A 134 12.43 10.80 31.24
CA GLU A 134 12.64 11.83 32.27
C GLU A 134 11.29 12.22 32.89
N GLU A 135 11.21 12.08 34.24
CA GLU A 135 9.99 12.39 35.00
C GLU A 135 9.54 13.84 34.81
N GLU A 136 10.51 14.78 34.74
CA GLU A 136 10.22 16.19 34.52
C GLU A 136 9.54 16.48 33.20
N ASP A 137 10.01 15.88 32.11
CA ASP A 137 9.41 16.05 30.79
C ASP A 137 8.01 15.45 30.73
N LEU A 138 7.82 14.25 31.29
CA LEU A 138 6.51 13.59 31.37
C LEU A 138 5.50 14.49 32.14
N LEU A 139 5.93 15.07 33.27
CA LEU A 139 5.08 15.94 34.07
C LEU A 139 4.75 17.26 33.32
N ARG A 140 5.75 17.88 32.69
CA ARG A 140 5.57 19.08 31.86
C ARG A 140 4.62 18.81 30.71
N GLY A 141 4.84 17.73 29.95
CA GLY A 141 4.00 17.37 28.79
C GLY A 141 2.58 17.04 29.18
N GLY A 142 2.39 16.26 30.24
CA GLY A 142 1.06 15.95 30.74
C GLY A 142 0.27 17.20 31.20
N ARG A 143 0.95 18.15 31.85
CA ARG A 143 0.36 19.43 32.24
C ARG A 143 0.10 20.37 31.05
N ALA A 144 0.89 20.25 29.98
CA ALA A 144 0.67 20.98 28.74
C ALA A 144 -0.52 20.46 27.92
N GLY A 145 -1.06 19.28 28.24
CA GLY A 145 -2.27 18.72 27.65
C GLY A 145 -2.04 17.55 26.71
N ALA A 146 -0.91 16.85 26.83
CA ALA A 146 -0.74 15.56 26.14
C ALA A 146 -1.85 14.57 26.56
N ASP A 147 -2.37 13.81 25.60
CA ASP A 147 -3.42 12.81 25.85
C ASP A 147 -2.86 11.52 26.41
N TYR A 148 -1.60 11.21 26.08
CA TYR A 148 -0.89 10.01 26.54
C TYR A 148 0.53 10.37 27.00
N LEU A 149 1.01 9.62 27.99
CA LEU A 149 2.40 9.70 28.46
C LEU A 149 3.02 8.31 28.33
N LEU A 150 4.07 8.22 27.50
CA LEU A 150 4.74 6.97 27.20
C LEU A 150 5.94 6.79 28.13
N SER A 151 6.16 5.50 28.40
CA SER A 151 7.24 4.89 29.15
C SER A 151 7.15 5.09 30.65
N LEU A 152 5.92 5.19 31.20
CA LEU A 152 5.73 5.15 32.64
C LEU A 152 5.97 3.74 33.22
N LYS A 153 6.50 3.69 34.42
CA LYS A 153 6.80 2.47 35.17
C LYS A 153 6.02 2.43 36.47
N GLU A 154 6.07 1.31 37.18
CA GLU A 154 5.49 1.21 38.54
C GLU A 154 6.01 2.33 39.46
N SER A 155 7.32 2.63 39.39
CA SER A 155 7.98 3.67 40.19
C SER A 155 7.55 5.09 39.83
N THR A 156 7.20 5.35 38.57
CA THR A 156 6.83 6.69 38.06
C THR A 156 5.33 6.87 37.85
N LEU A 157 4.51 5.89 38.26
CA LEU A 157 3.05 5.92 38.07
C LEU A 157 2.38 7.11 38.79
N TRP A 158 3.04 7.71 39.79
CA TRP A 158 2.57 8.91 40.47
C TRP A 158 2.35 10.09 39.50
N ILE A 159 3.11 10.17 38.36
CA ILE A 159 2.96 11.21 37.34
C ILE A 159 1.57 11.16 36.71
N ALA A 160 1.04 9.96 36.47
CA ALA A 160 -0.29 9.78 35.95
C ALA A 160 -1.40 10.33 36.86
N ARG A 161 -1.11 10.47 38.18
CA ARG A 161 -2.04 11.07 39.15
C ARG A 161 -2.04 12.60 39.12
N GLU A 162 -0.93 13.19 38.67
CA GLU A 162 -0.73 14.64 38.55
C GLU A 162 -1.20 15.21 37.21
N THR A 163 -1.65 14.36 36.28
CA THR A 163 -2.04 14.74 34.93
C THR A 163 -3.36 14.09 34.55
N ALA A 164 -3.98 14.58 33.47
CA ALA A 164 -5.17 13.96 32.89
C ALA A 164 -4.84 12.92 31.79
N ALA A 165 -3.57 12.77 31.46
CA ALA A 165 -3.11 11.89 30.38
C ALA A 165 -3.27 10.41 30.74
N VAL A 166 -3.49 9.59 29.70
CA VAL A 166 -3.51 8.13 29.82
C VAL A 166 -2.07 7.62 29.86
N PRO A 167 -1.65 6.90 30.94
CA PRO A 167 -0.30 6.34 31.00
C PRO A 167 -0.18 5.13 30.07
N VAL A 168 0.94 5.06 29.35
CA VAL A 168 1.43 3.85 28.68
C VAL A 168 2.51 3.26 29.57
N LEU A 169 2.25 2.06 30.07
CA LEU A 169 3.03 1.41 31.11
C LEU A 169 4.03 0.43 30.51
N ILE A 170 5.29 0.50 30.95
CA ILE A 170 6.34 -0.45 30.61
C ILE A 170 6.89 -1.14 31.89
N PRO A 171 7.55 -2.30 31.76
CA PRO A 171 8.24 -2.93 32.89
C PRO A 171 9.34 -2.02 33.47
N GLU A 172 9.66 -2.18 34.78
CA GLU A 172 10.84 -1.51 35.40
C GLU A 172 12.15 -1.92 34.69
N ASP A 173 12.28 -3.21 34.40
CA ASP A 173 13.31 -3.79 33.54
C ASP A 173 12.65 -4.67 32.49
N HIS A 174 13.20 -4.76 31.31
CA HIS A 174 12.65 -5.53 30.18
C HIS A 174 12.26 -6.97 30.51
N LYS A 175 12.84 -7.56 31.54
CA LYS A 175 12.59 -8.94 31.97
C LYS A 175 11.63 -9.04 33.15
N ASP A 176 11.30 -7.92 33.80
CA ASP A 176 10.43 -7.88 34.96
C ASP A 176 8.97 -7.62 34.57
N LEU A 177 8.33 -8.61 33.92
CA LEU A 177 6.93 -8.51 33.52
C LEU A 177 6.00 -8.33 34.75
N GLU A 178 6.40 -8.81 35.93
CA GLU A 178 5.63 -8.68 37.17
C GLU A 178 5.47 -7.22 37.60
N SER A 179 6.49 -6.37 37.40
CA SER A 179 6.36 -4.93 37.68
C SER A 179 5.32 -4.26 36.78
N LEU A 180 5.26 -4.64 35.51
CA LEU A 180 4.19 -4.17 34.62
C LEU A 180 2.82 -4.63 35.11
N TYR A 181 2.68 -5.88 35.52
CA TYR A 181 1.42 -6.41 36.04
C TYR A 181 0.95 -5.61 37.26
N ARG A 182 1.82 -5.33 38.23
CA ARG A 182 1.49 -4.51 39.42
C ARG A 182 1.10 -3.09 39.04
N ALA A 183 1.76 -2.49 38.04
CA ALA A 183 1.41 -1.16 37.56
C ALA A 183 -0.01 -1.14 36.91
N VAL A 184 -0.33 -2.15 36.11
CA VAL A 184 -1.65 -2.33 35.51
C VAL A 184 -2.72 -2.54 36.59
N GLU A 185 -2.47 -3.41 37.57
CA GLU A 185 -3.37 -3.64 38.71
C GLU A 185 -3.61 -2.35 39.51
N THR A 186 -2.57 -1.57 39.76
CA THR A 186 -2.70 -0.27 40.42
C THR A 186 -3.61 0.69 39.66
N CYS A 187 -3.45 0.80 38.33
CA CYS A 187 -4.35 1.61 37.50
C CYS A 187 -5.79 1.09 37.54
N ARG A 188 -5.98 -0.24 37.52
CA ARG A 188 -7.30 -0.87 37.62
C ARG A 188 -7.99 -0.57 38.95
N ASP A 189 -7.25 -0.69 40.04
CA ASP A 189 -7.74 -0.40 41.41
C ASP A 189 -8.13 1.08 41.59
N GLU A 190 -7.42 1.97 40.90
CA GLU A 190 -7.72 3.41 40.85
C GLU A 190 -8.85 3.76 39.88
N GLY A 191 -9.37 2.78 39.11
CA GLY A 191 -10.36 3.04 38.05
C GLY A 191 -9.79 3.89 36.91
N ARG A 192 -8.50 3.88 36.71
CA ARG A 192 -7.77 4.66 35.70
C ARG A 192 -7.54 3.84 34.45
N ARG A 193 -7.89 4.40 33.28
CA ARG A 193 -7.49 3.85 31.99
C ARG A 193 -5.97 3.86 31.87
N CYS A 194 -5.37 2.78 31.38
CA CYS A 194 -3.96 2.68 31.03
C CYS A 194 -3.79 1.82 29.76
N ILE A 195 -2.66 1.94 29.13
CA ILE A 195 -2.21 1.06 28.05
C ILE A 195 -0.96 0.34 28.57
N ALA A 196 -0.80 -0.96 28.28
CA ALA A 196 0.34 -1.74 28.74
C ALA A 196 1.22 -2.12 27.53
N ASP A 197 2.54 -1.96 27.66
CA ASP A 197 3.52 -2.37 26.67
C ASP A 197 4.59 -3.25 27.33
N SER A 198 4.68 -4.52 26.95
CA SER A 198 5.71 -5.44 27.43
C SER A 198 7.06 -5.30 26.73
N VAL A 199 7.19 -4.30 25.89
CA VAL A 199 8.37 -3.93 25.07
C VAL A 199 8.74 -4.98 24.03
N LEU A 200 8.70 -4.61 22.75
CA LEU A 200 9.16 -5.45 21.65
C LEU A 200 10.68 -5.31 21.51
N ASP A 201 11.40 -6.41 21.69
CA ASP A 201 12.85 -6.42 21.54
C ASP A 201 13.26 -6.59 20.07
N PRO A 202 14.41 -6.02 19.64
CA PRO A 202 14.96 -6.26 18.32
C PRO A 202 15.36 -7.72 18.10
N ILE A 203 15.53 -8.11 16.83
CA ILE A 203 16.04 -9.44 16.44
C ILE A 203 17.41 -9.67 17.09
N HIS A 204 17.62 -10.88 17.61
CA HIS A 204 18.77 -11.35 18.41
C HIS A 204 18.89 -10.75 19.82
N PHE A 205 18.12 -9.73 20.17
CA PHE A 205 18.09 -9.15 21.52
C PHE A 205 16.89 -9.59 22.34
N GLY A 206 16.03 -10.45 21.81
CA GLY A 206 14.89 -10.98 22.56
C GLY A 206 13.56 -10.99 21.80
N PHE A 207 13.54 -10.71 20.50
CA PHE A 207 12.32 -10.59 19.69
C PHE A 207 11.31 -11.72 19.94
N THR A 208 11.73 -12.99 19.81
CA THR A 208 10.81 -14.13 20.05
C THR A 208 10.29 -14.17 21.48
N ALA A 209 11.16 -13.86 22.45
CA ALA A 209 10.75 -13.82 23.86
C ALA A 209 9.78 -12.68 24.15
N SER A 210 9.91 -11.53 23.45
CA SER A 210 8.97 -10.41 23.60
C SER A 210 7.59 -10.76 23.08
N LEU A 211 7.46 -11.50 21.99
CA LEU A 211 6.16 -11.98 21.50
C LEU A 211 5.44 -12.87 22.54
N LEU A 212 6.20 -13.71 23.25
CA LEU A 212 5.66 -14.51 24.35
C LEU A 212 5.24 -13.64 25.54
N ARG A 213 5.94 -12.52 25.81
CA ARG A 213 5.52 -11.57 26.85
C ARG A 213 4.19 -10.91 26.50
N TYR A 214 3.98 -10.50 25.26
CA TYR A 214 2.69 -9.96 24.81
C TYR A 214 1.56 -10.98 24.92
N SER A 215 1.79 -12.25 24.57
CA SER A 215 0.80 -13.31 24.78
C SER A 215 0.42 -13.47 26.23
N ARG A 216 1.41 -13.53 27.13
CA ARG A 216 1.18 -13.63 28.59
C ARG A 216 0.48 -12.40 29.16
N LEU A 217 0.83 -11.20 28.68
CA LEU A 217 0.19 -9.96 29.09
C LEU A 217 -1.30 -9.98 28.69
N ARG A 218 -1.63 -10.39 27.48
CA ARG A 218 -3.01 -10.52 27.03
C ARG A 218 -3.79 -11.59 27.80
N GLU A 219 -3.14 -12.73 28.12
CA GLU A 219 -3.74 -13.77 28.94
C GLU A 219 -4.05 -13.31 30.37
N ALA A 220 -3.12 -12.54 30.98
CA ALA A 220 -3.29 -12.01 32.33
C ALA A 220 -4.31 -10.87 32.41
N PHE A 221 -4.40 -10.06 31.38
CA PHE A 221 -5.26 -8.87 31.32
C PHE A 221 -6.05 -8.82 29.99
N PRO A 222 -7.12 -9.62 29.85
CA PRO A 222 -7.90 -9.70 28.60
C PRO A 222 -8.52 -8.38 28.14
N ASP A 223 -8.84 -7.48 29.09
CA ASP A 223 -9.56 -6.22 28.82
C ASP A 223 -8.68 -4.98 28.82
N VAL A 224 -7.37 -5.10 29.11
CA VAL A 224 -6.45 -3.96 29.11
C VAL A 224 -5.98 -3.67 27.69
N GLU A 225 -5.96 -2.40 27.33
CA GLU A 225 -5.38 -1.97 26.07
C GLU A 225 -3.86 -2.24 26.04
N ILE A 226 -3.38 -2.81 24.95
CA ILE A 226 -1.96 -3.15 24.77
C ILE A 226 -1.39 -2.36 23.60
N MET A 227 -0.19 -1.81 23.81
CA MET A 227 0.64 -1.19 22.77
C MET A 227 1.81 -2.10 22.42
N MET A 228 2.29 -2.02 21.16
CA MET A 228 3.51 -2.65 20.68
C MET A 228 4.38 -1.63 19.95
N GLY A 229 5.61 -1.40 20.40
CA GLY A 229 6.58 -0.55 19.71
C GLY A 229 7.19 -1.27 18.50
N ILE A 230 6.59 -1.14 17.32
CA ILE A 230 7.04 -1.83 16.10
C ILE A 230 8.28 -1.20 15.46
N GLY A 231 8.61 0.05 15.81
CA GLY A 231 9.82 0.75 15.39
C GLY A 231 11.09 -0.04 15.65
N ASN A 232 11.14 -0.80 16.74
CA ASN A 232 12.29 -1.66 17.08
C ASN A 232 12.57 -2.76 16.03
N LEU A 233 11.63 -3.09 15.18
CA LEU A 233 11.82 -4.03 14.07
C LEU A 233 12.03 -3.30 12.74
N THR A 234 11.20 -2.31 12.45
CA THR A 234 11.24 -1.59 11.16
C THR A 234 12.50 -0.75 10.99
N GLU A 235 13.01 -0.15 12.07
CA GLU A 235 14.22 0.67 12.06
C GLU A 235 15.52 -0.14 12.20
N LEU A 236 15.49 -1.21 13.00
CA LEU A 236 16.68 -1.98 13.36
C LEU A 236 16.87 -3.25 12.51
N THR A 237 16.11 -3.39 11.43
CA THR A 237 16.26 -4.49 10.47
C THR A 237 16.35 -3.92 9.06
N GLU A 238 17.52 -4.00 8.43
CA GLU A 238 17.72 -3.52 7.05
C GLU A 238 17.03 -4.43 6.03
N ALA A 239 15.70 -4.29 5.93
CA ALA A 239 14.84 -4.98 4.98
C ALA A 239 13.66 -4.09 4.58
N ASP A 240 12.98 -4.42 3.47
CA ASP A 240 11.76 -3.70 3.08
C ASP A 240 10.70 -3.82 4.19
N THR A 241 10.34 -2.68 4.76
CA THR A 241 9.48 -2.60 5.95
C THR A 241 8.04 -3.02 5.71
N THR A 242 7.57 -3.02 4.45
CA THR A 242 6.24 -3.53 4.06
C THR A 242 6.02 -4.98 4.48
N GLY A 243 7.03 -5.85 4.29
CA GLY A 243 6.96 -7.24 4.71
C GLY A 243 7.00 -7.40 6.23
N ILE A 244 7.82 -6.59 6.92
CA ILE A 244 7.91 -6.55 8.38
C ILE A 244 6.56 -6.12 8.97
N ASN A 245 6.01 -5.01 8.51
CA ASN A 245 4.70 -4.52 8.94
C ASN A 245 3.59 -5.54 8.67
N ALA A 246 3.56 -6.19 7.50
CA ALA A 246 2.57 -7.20 7.21
C ALA A 246 2.58 -8.36 8.23
N VAL A 247 3.75 -8.87 8.60
CA VAL A 247 3.88 -9.95 9.59
C VAL A 247 3.54 -9.47 10.99
N LEU A 248 4.04 -8.30 11.40
CA LEU A 248 3.75 -7.73 12.73
C LEU A 248 2.26 -7.47 12.92
N PHE A 249 1.57 -6.89 11.94
CA PHE A 249 0.13 -6.65 12.04
C PHE A 249 -0.70 -7.95 12.02
N GLY A 250 -0.17 -9.04 11.45
CA GLY A 250 -0.74 -10.38 11.64
C GLY A 250 -0.68 -10.81 13.10
N ILE A 251 0.49 -10.71 13.72
CA ILE A 251 0.70 -11.03 15.15
C ILE A 251 -0.16 -10.10 16.04
N ILE A 252 -0.18 -8.80 15.76
CA ILE A 252 -0.97 -7.78 16.46
C ILE A 252 -2.45 -8.14 16.41
N SER A 253 -2.96 -8.53 15.25
CA SER A 253 -4.35 -8.94 15.07
C SER A 253 -4.69 -10.21 15.86
N GLU A 254 -3.82 -11.22 15.84
CA GLU A 254 -4.03 -12.49 16.54
C GLU A 254 -3.95 -12.33 18.08
N LEU A 255 -3.05 -11.47 18.57
CA LEU A 255 -2.90 -11.18 20.00
C LEU A 255 -3.90 -10.12 20.50
N GLY A 256 -4.69 -9.51 19.63
CA GLY A 256 -5.64 -8.47 19.99
C GLY A 256 -4.97 -7.21 20.55
N ILE A 257 -3.81 -6.84 20.04
CA ILE A 257 -3.10 -5.60 20.42
C ILE A 257 -3.86 -4.40 19.86
N ASP A 258 -3.97 -3.35 20.66
CA ASP A 258 -4.86 -2.22 20.39
C ASP A 258 -4.13 -1.03 19.77
N HIS A 259 -2.82 -0.88 20.04
CA HIS A 259 -2.03 0.26 19.57
C HIS A 259 -0.65 -0.17 19.11
N VAL A 260 -0.06 0.60 18.21
CA VAL A 260 1.34 0.48 17.83
C VAL A 260 2.04 1.82 17.92
N LEU A 261 3.33 1.80 18.28
CA LEU A 261 4.24 2.93 18.15
C LEU A 261 5.18 2.65 16.98
N THR A 262 5.24 3.57 16.01
CA THR A 262 6.09 3.46 14.82
C THR A 262 6.86 4.76 14.57
N THR A 263 7.99 4.65 13.89
CA THR A 263 8.90 5.76 13.58
C THR A 263 9.29 5.72 12.10
N GLU A 264 9.77 6.85 11.57
CA GLU A 264 10.32 6.99 10.21
C GLU A 264 11.66 7.74 10.26
N VAL A 265 12.69 7.11 10.85
CA VAL A 265 14.04 7.67 11.00
C VAL A 265 14.96 7.19 9.89
N SER A 266 15.02 5.88 9.71
CA SER A 266 15.88 5.27 8.69
C SER A 266 15.30 5.46 7.28
N PRO A 267 16.15 5.68 6.25
CA PRO A 267 15.65 5.85 4.87
C PRO A 267 14.79 4.70 4.36
N HIS A 268 15.06 3.46 4.78
CA HIS A 268 14.27 2.29 4.40
C HIS A 268 12.92 2.21 5.14
N ALA A 269 12.76 2.91 6.26
CA ALA A 269 11.52 2.99 7.04
C ALA A 269 10.68 4.25 6.75
N CYS A 270 11.03 5.03 5.73
CA CYS A 270 10.42 6.33 5.43
C CYS A 270 8.92 6.30 5.05
N ALA A 271 8.32 5.13 4.97
CA ALA A 271 6.90 4.93 4.69
C ALA A 271 6.21 4.08 5.77
N ALA A 272 6.87 3.85 6.93
CA ALA A 272 6.42 2.90 7.94
C ALA A 272 5.02 3.23 8.50
N VAL A 273 4.66 4.50 8.66
CA VAL A 273 3.32 4.92 9.10
C VAL A 273 2.25 4.50 8.08
N ARG A 274 2.47 4.76 6.80
CA ARG A 274 1.53 4.42 5.72
C ARG A 274 1.43 2.92 5.52
N GLU A 275 2.53 2.21 5.66
CA GLU A 275 2.56 0.75 5.62
C GLU A 275 1.77 0.14 6.78
N ALA A 276 1.93 0.68 7.98
CA ALA A 276 1.18 0.30 9.16
C ALA A 276 -0.34 0.51 8.95
N ASP A 277 -0.75 1.66 8.38
CA ASP A 277 -2.17 1.92 8.07
C ASP A 277 -2.75 0.89 7.09
N ARG A 278 -2.00 0.53 6.04
CA ARG A 278 -2.45 -0.49 5.09
C ARG A 278 -2.47 -1.88 5.71
N ALA A 279 -1.46 -2.22 6.51
CA ALA A 279 -1.38 -3.50 7.19
C ALA A 279 -2.53 -3.70 8.19
N ARG A 280 -2.84 -2.69 9.05
CA ARG A 280 -3.94 -2.81 10.00
C ARG A 280 -5.31 -3.00 9.34
N ARG A 281 -5.57 -2.31 8.22
CA ARG A 281 -6.82 -2.44 7.47
C ARG A 281 -6.95 -3.81 6.81
N MET A 282 -5.87 -4.28 6.19
CA MET A 282 -5.82 -5.60 5.57
C MET A 282 -6.05 -6.71 6.61
N MET A 283 -5.39 -6.65 7.76
CA MET A 283 -5.52 -7.65 8.81
C MET A 283 -6.88 -7.58 9.51
N TYR A 284 -7.42 -6.38 9.73
CA TYR A 284 -8.77 -6.20 10.25
C TYR A 284 -9.81 -6.86 9.34
N TYR A 285 -9.77 -6.60 8.03
CA TYR A 285 -10.67 -7.22 7.07
C TYR A 285 -10.55 -8.76 7.07
N ALA A 286 -9.32 -9.27 7.04
CA ALA A 286 -9.07 -10.71 7.06
C ALA A 286 -9.61 -11.38 8.33
N HIS A 287 -9.44 -10.74 9.49
CA HIS A 287 -9.98 -11.20 10.77
C HIS A 287 -11.51 -11.22 10.77
N GLU A 288 -12.16 -10.10 10.41
CA GLU A 288 -13.63 -9.98 10.41
C GLU A 288 -14.31 -10.95 9.43
N THR A 289 -13.65 -11.26 8.32
CA THR A 289 -14.19 -12.18 7.31
C THR A 289 -13.71 -13.62 7.49
N ASN A 290 -12.92 -13.90 8.54
CA ASN A 290 -12.30 -15.21 8.79
C ASN A 290 -11.60 -15.76 7.55
N SER A 291 -10.78 -14.91 6.89
CA SER A 291 -10.08 -15.23 5.65
C SER A 291 -8.59 -14.98 5.76
N LEU A 292 -7.82 -15.55 4.84
CA LEU A 292 -6.42 -15.19 4.71
C LEU A 292 -6.27 -13.75 4.19
N PRO A 293 -5.23 -13.00 4.60
CA PRO A 293 -4.96 -11.65 4.08
C PRO A 293 -4.39 -11.70 2.65
N LYS A 294 -4.97 -12.53 1.79
CA LYS A 294 -4.57 -12.77 0.41
C LYS A 294 -5.65 -12.29 -0.55
N GLY A 295 -5.29 -11.42 -1.46
CA GLY A 295 -6.26 -10.88 -2.41
C GLY A 295 -7.11 -9.74 -1.84
N VAL A 296 -6.84 -9.28 -0.63
CA VAL A 296 -7.55 -8.19 0.05
C VAL A 296 -7.09 -6.84 -0.49
N ASP A 297 -5.82 -6.51 -0.30
CA ASP A 297 -5.19 -5.28 -0.79
C ASP A 297 -3.84 -5.62 -1.45
N GLY A 298 -3.46 -4.86 -2.47
CA GLY A 298 -2.16 -4.96 -3.13
C GLY A 298 -1.15 -3.90 -2.69
N ALA A 299 -1.56 -2.97 -1.84
CA ALA A 299 -0.76 -1.79 -1.49
C ALA A 299 0.60 -2.13 -0.84
N LEU A 300 0.68 -3.25 -0.11
CA LEU A 300 1.95 -3.74 0.47
C LEU A 300 2.82 -4.55 -0.51
N LEU A 301 2.37 -4.77 -1.75
CA LEU A 301 3.16 -5.38 -2.81
C LEU A 301 3.91 -4.29 -3.58
N THR A 302 4.96 -3.74 -3.01
CA THR A 302 5.68 -2.60 -3.56
C THR A 302 6.62 -2.97 -4.70
N VAL A 303 7.25 -4.14 -4.65
CA VAL A 303 8.22 -4.59 -5.67
C VAL A 303 7.55 -5.45 -6.74
N HIS A 304 6.72 -6.42 -6.36
CA HIS A 304 6.12 -7.39 -7.26
C HIS A 304 4.62 -7.13 -7.48
N SER A 305 4.04 -7.70 -8.51
CA SER A 305 2.59 -7.72 -8.71
C SER A 305 2.03 -9.15 -8.58
N ARG A 306 0.78 -9.28 -8.16
CA ARG A 306 0.11 -10.60 -8.04
C ARG A 306 -0.01 -11.34 -9.37
N LYS A 307 -0.19 -10.60 -10.45
CA LYS A 307 -0.29 -11.11 -11.83
C LYS A 307 0.56 -10.22 -12.73
N PRO A 308 1.89 -10.43 -12.76
CA PRO A 308 2.79 -9.57 -13.52
C PRO A 308 2.58 -9.68 -15.03
N PHE A 309 2.31 -10.88 -15.52
CA PHE A 309 2.19 -11.20 -16.93
C PHE A 309 0.83 -11.87 -17.18
N PRO A 310 -0.25 -11.06 -17.36
CA PRO A 310 -1.60 -11.59 -17.53
C PRO A 310 -1.81 -12.29 -18.86
N GLU A 311 -1.08 -11.87 -19.92
CA GLU A 311 -1.15 -12.41 -21.25
C GLU A 311 0.02 -13.41 -21.50
N SER A 312 -0.27 -14.51 -22.17
CA SER A 312 0.77 -15.43 -22.66
C SER A 312 1.45 -14.88 -23.92
N LEU A 313 2.62 -15.43 -24.27
CA LEU A 313 3.31 -15.06 -25.50
C LEU A 313 2.44 -15.33 -26.73
N ASP A 314 1.62 -16.37 -26.72
CA ASP A 314 0.74 -16.69 -27.85
C ASP A 314 -0.42 -15.71 -27.97
N ASP A 315 -1.00 -15.26 -26.85
CA ASP A 315 -2.01 -14.18 -26.85
C ASP A 315 -1.42 -12.89 -27.43
N ILE A 316 -0.18 -12.54 -27.05
CA ILE A 316 0.54 -11.35 -27.55
C ILE A 316 0.81 -11.50 -29.06
N ARG A 317 1.18 -12.67 -29.55
CA ARG A 317 1.39 -12.93 -30.99
C ARG A 317 0.10 -12.78 -31.76
N GLU A 318 -1.00 -13.35 -31.28
CA GLU A 318 -2.31 -13.22 -31.94
C GLU A 318 -2.73 -11.75 -32.01
N LEU A 319 -2.52 -10.99 -30.94
CA LEU A 319 -2.79 -9.56 -30.91
C LEU A 319 -1.90 -8.79 -31.90
N ALA A 320 -0.60 -9.11 -31.96
CA ALA A 320 0.35 -8.47 -32.87
C ALA A 320 -0.04 -8.70 -34.34
N ASP A 321 -0.46 -9.92 -34.71
CA ASP A 321 -0.93 -10.28 -36.05
C ASP A 321 -2.22 -9.55 -36.43
N ALA A 322 -3.01 -9.11 -35.45
CA ALA A 322 -4.25 -8.37 -35.66
C ALA A 322 -4.04 -6.86 -35.86
N VAL A 323 -2.90 -6.30 -35.45
CA VAL A 323 -2.62 -4.85 -35.52
C VAL A 323 -2.40 -4.38 -36.96
N ARG A 324 -3.02 -3.24 -37.32
CA ARG A 324 -2.97 -2.65 -38.68
C ARG A 324 -2.47 -1.21 -38.70
N ASP A 325 -2.23 -0.61 -37.59
CA ASP A 325 -1.72 0.76 -37.48
C ASP A 325 -0.22 0.80 -37.15
N PRO A 326 0.46 1.94 -37.39
CA PRO A 326 1.91 2.05 -37.21
C PRO A 326 2.34 2.32 -35.76
N ASN A 327 1.38 2.48 -34.81
CA ASN A 327 1.74 2.81 -33.43
C ASN A 327 2.32 1.58 -32.73
N TYR A 328 3.44 1.77 -32.03
CA TYR A 328 4.04 0.70 -31.26
C TYR A 328 3.25 0.40 -29.99
N ARG A 329 3.09 -0.87 -29.73
CA ARG A 329 2.55 -1.44 -28.49
C ARG A 329 3.64 -2.22 -27.80
N ILE A 330 3.69 -2.08 -26.47
CA ILE A 330 4.66 -2.77 -25.63
C ILE A 330 3.88 -3.64 -24.66
N MET A 331 4.17 -4.93 -24.65
CA MET A 331 3.58 -5.91 -23.73
C MET A 331 4.66 -6.81 -23.15
N LEU A 332 4.38 -7.43 -22.00
CA LEU A 332 5.29 -8.32 -21.29
C LEU A 332 4.72 -9.72 -21.19
N SER A 333 5.61 -10.69 -21.30
CA SER A 333 5.38 -12.08 -20.91
C SER A 333 6.56 -12.59 -20.08
N PRO A 334 6.51 -13.81 -19.51
CA PRO A 334 7.68 -14.40 -18.85
C PRO A 334 8.93 -14.44 -19.72
N GLU A 335 8.77 -14.51 -21.04
CA GLU A 335 9.84 -14.62 -22.03
C GLU A 335 10.53 -13.28 -22.32
N GLY A 336 9.90 -12.14 -21.97
CA GLY A 336 10.51 -10.83 -22.16
C GLY A 336 9.55 -9.71 -22.53
N ILE A 337 10.11 -8.67 -23.16
CA ILE A 337 9.44 -7.48 -23.65
C ILE A 337 9.12 -7.67 -25.13
N HIS A 338 7.88 -7.46 -25.51
CA HIS A 338 7.38 -7.60 -26.86
C HIS A 338 6.91 -6.25 -27.38
N VAL A 339 7.50 -5.80 -28.50
CA VAL A 339 7.15 -4.54 -29.15
C VAL A 339 6.63 -4.83 -30.55
N PHE A 340 5.42 -4.36 -30.86
CA PHE A 340 4.79 -4.67 -32.14
C PHE A 340 3.92 -3.56 -32.66
N ASN A 341 3.78 -3.55 -33.97
CA ASN A 341 2.85 -2.73 -34.73
C ASN A 341 2.45 -3.47 -36.02
N ARG A 342 1.87 -2.77 -37.01
CA ARG A 342 1.52 -3.38 -38.32
C ARG A 342 2.70 -4.01 -39.08
N ASP A 343 3.94 -3.63 -38.76
CA ASP A 343 5.15 -4.09 -39.44
C ASP A 343 5.76 -5.35 -38.81
N GLY A 344 5.14 -5.86 -37.77
CA GLY A 344 5.49 -7.10 -37.07
C GLY A 344 5.86 -6.90 -35.60
N MET A 345 6.35 -7.97 -34.99
CA MET A 345 6.75 -8.02 -33.57
C MET A 345 8.25 -8.28 -33.43
N VAL A 346 8.86 -7.58 -32.49
CA VAL A 346 10.21 -7.83 -32.01
C VAL A 346 10.20 -8.09 -30.51
N SER A 347 11.06 -9.00 -30.06
CA SER A 347 11.14 -9.38 -28.66
C SER A 347 12.58 -9.41 -28.18
N ALA A 348 12.80 -8.95 -26.95
CA ALA A 348 14.07 -9.07 -26.21
C ALA A 348 13.83 -8.81 -24.73
N THR A 349 14.88 -8.89 -23.92
CA THR A 349 14.84 -8.65 -22.47
C THR A 349 15.40 -7.29 -22.07
N ASP A 350 15.90 -6.53 -23.04
CA ASP A 350 16.48 -5.20 -22.78
C ASP A 350 16.14 -4.19 -23.91
N PRO A 351 16.01 -2.90 -23.58
CA PRO A 351 15.71 -1.83 -24.54
C PRO A 351 16.77 -1.63 -25.62
N PHE A 352 18.05 -1.82 -25.33
CA PHE A 352 19.12 -1.58 -26.28
C PHE A 352 19.11 -2.62 -27.42
N SER A 353 18.66 -3.83 -27.14
CA SER A 353 18.43 -4.86 -28.16
C SER A 353 17.16 -4.65 -28.97
N LEU A 354 16.16 -3.99 -28.39
CA LEU A 354 14.87 -3.73 -29.03
C LEU A 354 14.92 -2.49 -29.92
N PHE A 355 15.39 -1.36 -29.37
CA PHE A 355 15.29 -0.04 -29.99
C PHE A 355 15.86 0.02 -31.43
N PRO A 356 17.05 -0.54 -31.74
CA PRO A 356 17.59 -0.52 -33.10
C PRO A 356 16.73 -1.28 -34.15
N ARG A 357 15.84 -2.15 -33.69
CA ARG A 357 14.95 -2.95 -34.55
C ARG A 357 13.60 -2.26 -34.83
N LEU A 358 13.34 -1.12 -34.15
CA LEU A 358 12.12 -0.33 -34.35
C LEU A 358 12.30 0.62 -35.52
N LYS A 359 11.34 0.62 -36.43
CA LYS A 359 11.39 1.37 -37.69
C LYS A 359 10.76 2.76 -37.56
N GLU A 360 11.08 3.65 -38.49
CA GLU A 360 10.47 4.98 -38.65
C GLU A 360 10.68 5.95 -37.47
N LEU A 361 11.71 5.74 -36.63
CA LEU A 361 12.02 6.61 -35.48
C LEU A 361 13.10 7.68 -35.78
N GLU A 362 13.92 7.49 -36.83
CA GLU A 362 15.06 8.37 -37.15
C GLU A 362 14.70 9.83 -37.39
N GLY A 363 13.49 10.13 -37.71
CA GLY A 363 13.08 11.53 -37.93
C GLY A 363 12.02 11.99 -36.93
N ASP A 364 11.84 11.28 -35.81
CA ASP A 364 10.84 11.58 -34.78
C ASP A 364 11.45 11.47 -33.37
N PRO A 365 12.36 12.39 -32.99
CA PRO A 365 13.00 12.36 -31.68
C PRO A 365 12.04 12.33 -30.49
N PRO A 366 10.91 13.06 -30.48
CA PRO A 366 9.96 12.98 -29.37
C PRO A 366 9.35 11.58 -29.21
N HIS A 367 9.05 10.89 -30.32
CA HIS A 367 8.53 9.53 -30.23
C HIS A 367 9.61 8.52 -29.83
N ALA A 368 10.83 8.71 -30.30
CA ALA A 368 11.98 7.90 -29.87
C ALA A 368 12.22 8.01 -28.35
N PHE A 369 12.18 9.24 -27.80
CA PHE A 369 12.29 9.47 -26.36
C PHE A 369 11.15 8.80 -25.58
N TYR A 370 9.91 8.96 -26.02
CA TYR A 370 8.75 8.31 -25.43
C TYR A 370 8.93 6.79 -25.36
N LEU A 371 9.27 6.15 -26.48
CA LEU A 371 9.51 4.71 -26.52
C LEU A 371 10.67 4.30 -25.61
N GLY A 372 11.73 5.11 -25.52
CA GLY A 372 12.84 4.86 -24.59
C GLY A 372 12.41 4.81 -23.15
N VAL A 373 11.55 5.75 -22.71
CA VAL A 373 10.98 5.78 -21.36
C VAL A 373 10.09 4.55 -21.12
N GLU A 374 9.19 4.24 -22.05
CA GLU A 374 8.28 3.09 -21.92
C GLU A 374 9.04 1.76 -21.94
N LEU A 375 10.07 1.60 -22.75
CA LEU A 375 10.92 0.41 -22.76
C LEU A 375 11.72 0.25 -21.46
N ALA A 376 12.17 1.35 -20.85
CA ALA A 376 12.84 1.31 -19.55
C ALA A 376 11.88 0.87 -18.44
N ARG A 377 10.64 1.39 -18.43
CA ARG A 377 9.58 0.96 -17.50
C ARG A 377 9.23 -0.52 -17.70
N ALA A 378 9.10 -0.95 -18.95
CA ALA A 378 8.83 -2.34 -19.30
C ALA A 378 9.95 -3.28 -18.82
N GLN A 379 11.23 -2.88 -18.96
CA GLN A 379 12.36 -3.65 -18.45
C GLN A 379 12.32 -3.79 -16.94
N ILE A 380 12.13 -2.69 -16.21
CA ILE A 380 12.00 -2.71 -14.74
C ILE A 380 10.86 -3.64 -14.32
N ALA A 381 9.70 -3.50 -14.97
CA ALA A 381 8.54 -4.33 -14.67
C ALA A 381 8.79 -5.81 -14.96
N TRP A 382 9.44 -6.13 -16.07
CA TRP A 382 9.78 -7.51 -16.40
C TRP A 382 10.76 -8.11 -15.40
N GLN A 383 11.83 -7.39 -15.05
CA GLN A 383 12.86 -7.85 -14.09
C GLN A 383 12.30 -8.08 -12.69
N LEU A 384 11.37 -7.23 -12.25
CA LEU A 384 10.80 -7.29 -10.91
C LEU A 384 9.51 -8.12 -10.84
N GLY A 385 9.03 -8.68 -11.95
CA GLY A 385 7.72 -9.32 -11.95
C GLY A 385 6.61 -8.34 -11.53
N LYS A 386 6.59 -7.15 -12.13
CA LYS A 386 5.52 -6.14 -11.98
C LYS A 386 4.61 -6.16 -13.19
N ARG A 387 3.36 -5.74 -12.95
CA ARG A 387 2.47 -5.45 -14.06
C ARG A 387 2.91 -4.17 -14.76
N TYR A 388 2.96 -4.23 -16.07
CA TYR A 388 3.23 -3.09 -16.94
C TYR A 388 1.99 -2.82 -17.79
N VAL A 389 1.60 -1.58 -17.89
CA VAL A 389 0.59 -1.07 -18.82
C VAL A 389 1.20 0.14 -19.51
N GLN A 390 1.24 0.14 -20.83
CA GLN A 390 1.82 1.24 -21.59
C GLN A 390 1.04 2.53 -21.32
N ASP A 391 1.74 3.65 -21.22
CA ASP A 391 1.24 4.99 -20.86
C ASP A 391 0.81 5.15 -19.37
N GLU A 392 1.04 4.14 -18.53
CA GLU A 392 0.80 4.23 -17.10
C GLU A 392 2.11 4.15 -16.31
N GLU A 393 2.15 4.81 -15.15
CA GLU A 393 3.26 4.68 -14.21
C GLU A 393 3.26 3.28 -13.56
N LEU A 394 4.43 2.79 -13.19
CA LEU A 394 4.53 1.55 -12.44
C LEU A 394 3.92 1.71 -11.04
N ASP A 395 3.09 0.76 -10.66
CA ASP A 395 2.51 0.72 -9.31
C ASP A 395 3.57 0.29 -8.29
N TRP A 396 3.92 1.18 -7.37
CA TRP A 396 4.84 0.97 -6.25
C TRP A 396 4.12 0.81 -4.91
N GLY A 397 2.79 0.66 -4.93
CA GLY A 397 1.99 0.56 -3.71
C GLY A 397 2.26 1.72 -2.75
N VAL A 398 2.44 1.39 -1.47
CA VAL A 398 2.70 2.40 -0.41
C VAL A 398 4.10 3.00 -0.44
N ALA A 399 5.05 2.47 -1.22
CA ALA A 399 6.41 2.99 -1.29
C ALA A 399 6.46 4.39 -1.93
N VAL A 400 5.48 4.75 -2.76
CA VAL A 400 5.37 6.07 -3.39
C VAL A 400 4.10 6.77 -2.92
N PRO A 401 4.19 7.99 -2.34
CA PRO A 401 3.02 8.78 -1.96
C PRO A 401 2.14 9.10 -3.17
N ALA A 402 0.81 9.07 -2.99
CA ALA A 402 -0.15 9.38 -4.06
C ALA A 402 0.06 10.78 -4.66
N GLU A 403 0.50 11.74 -3.86
CA GLU A 403 0.81 13.11 -4.29
C GLU A 403 1.96 13.15 -5.30
N ARG A 404 3.02 12.35 -5.08
CA ARG A 404 4.14 12.24 -6.04
C ARG A 404 3.74 11.58 -7.36
N LEU A 405 2.79 10.64 -7.32
CA LEU A 405 2.23 10.03 -8.52
C LEU A 405 1.41 11.05 -9.32
N SER A 406 0.59 11.87 -8.64
CA SER A 406 -0.20 12.92 -9.30
C SER A 406 0.66 14.02 -9.92
N GLU A 407 1.77 14.40 -9.28
CA GLU A 407 2.75 15.34 -9.83
C GLU A 407 3.50 14.75 -11.03
N SER A 408 3.92 13.49 -10.95
CA SER A 408 4.56 12.77 -12.04
C SER A 408 3.63 12.60 -13.24
N GLU A 409 2.36 12.26 -13.01
CA GLU A 409 1.34 12.22 -14.07
C GLU A 409 1.11 13.59 -14.71
N GLN A 410 1.04 14.67 -13.91
CA GLN A 410 0.88 16.02 -14.42
C GLN A 410 2.12 16.46 -15.23
N GLN A 411 3.31 16.15 -14.75
CA GLN A 411 4.57 16.44 -15.47
C GLN A 411 4.68 15.59 -16.73
N SER A 412 4.31 14.33 -16.70
CA SER A 412 4.27 13.44 -17.86
C SER A 412 3.25 13.95 -18.89
N ARG A 413 2.04 14.30 -18.45
CA ARG A 413 1.01 14.92 -19.31
C ARG A 413 1.46 16.28 -19.87
N ALA A 414 2.15 17.09 -19.08
CA ALA A 414 2.71 18.37 -19.53
C ALA A 414 3.87 18.20 -20.53
N ALA A 415 4.71 17.19 -20.35
CA ALA A 415 5.78 16.85 -21.28
C ALA A 415 5.23 16.35 -22.63
N HIS A 416 4.06 15.69 -22.62
CA HIS A 416 3.37 15.24 -23.83
C HIS A 416 2.48 16.32 -24.45
N ALA A 417 2.12 17.37 -23.71
CA ALA A 417 1.46 18.55 -24.22
C ALA A 417 2.48 19.48 -24.89
N VAL A 418 2.99 19.07 -26.04
CA VAL A 418 3.89 19.93 -26.82
C VAL A 418 3.13 21.15 -27.27
N LYS A 419 3.69 22.30 -26.96
CA LYS A 419 3.18 23.60 -27.42
C LYS A 419 2.98 23.57 -28.95
N GLU A 420 1.83 24.03 -29.37
CA GLU A 420 1.48 24.36 -30.75
C GLU A 420 1.49 23.20 -31.76
N GLY A 421 0.34 22.59 -31.97
CA GLY A 421 0.09 21.60 -33.01
C GLY A 421 0.77 20.26 -32.81
N GLY A 422 1.33 20.06 -31.60
CA GLY A 422 2.04 18.87 -31.26
C GLY A 422 1.11 17.72 -30.90
N PHE A 423 1.21 17.29 -29.73
CA PHE A 423 0.65 16.04 -29.27
C PHE A 423 -0.55 16.30 -28.38
N LYS A 424 -1.73 15.98 -28.85
CA LYS A 424 -2.95 16.06 -28.04
C LYS A 424 -3.17 14.83 -27.16
N LYS A 425 -2.34 13.78 -27.30
CA LYS A 425 -2.34 12.56 -26.50
C LYS A 425 -0.92 12.01 -26.46
N ALA A 426 -0.54 11.37 -25.37
CA ALA A 426 0.58 10.46 -25.34
C ALA A 426 0.42 9.45 -26.48
N GLY A 427 1.45 9.22 -27.26
CA GLY A 427 1.39 8.27 -28.37
C GLY A 427 2.13 8.77 -29.62
N SER A 428 2.06 7.95 -30.63
CA SER A 428 2.84 8.07 -31.86
C SER A 428 2.59 9.36 -32.66
N THR A 429 3.67 10.04 -33.00
CA THR A 429 3.68 11.18 -33.97
C THR A 429 3.56 10.73 -35.42
N LEU A 430 3.61 9.45 -35.73
CA LEU A 430 3.59 8.90 -37.07
C LEU A 430 2.34 9.31 -37.87
N LYS A 431 1.20 9.47 -37.22
CA LYS A 431 -0.04 9.95 -37.86
C LYS A 431 0.05 11.41 -38.35
N ALA A 432 0.81 12.25 -37.66
CA ALA A 432 0.95 13.67 -38.03
C ALA A 432 1.79 13.87 -39.29
N ARG A 433 2.79 13.03 -39.54
CA ARG A 433 3.63 13.07 -40.75
C ARG A 433 2.91 12.69 -42.04
N ARG A 434 1.99 11.70 -42.01
CA ARG A 434 1.22 11.31 -43.19
C ARG A 434 0.31 12.41 -43.72
N LYS A 435 -0.26 13.26 -42.86
CA LYS A 435 -1.10 14.39 -43.29
C LYS A 435 -0.33 15.50 -44.02
N LYS A 436 0.99 15.66 -43.77
CA LYS A 436 1.81 16.68 -44.42
C LYS A 436 2.33 16.27 -45.80
N LYS A 437 2.41 14.97 -46.10
CA LYS A 437 2.88 14.46 -47.41
C LYS A 437 1.81 14.48 -48.52
N HIS A 438 0.54 14.72 -48.18
CA HIS A 438 -0.55 14.78 -49.17
C HIS A 438 -1.04 16.21 -49.44
N LYS A 439 -0.28 17.25 -49.08
CA LYS A 439 -0.61 18.65 -49.35
C LYS A 439 0.45 19.38 -50.16
N THR A 440 1.15 18.66 -51.05
CA THR A 440 1.98 19.27 -52.11
C THR A 440 1.56 18.67 -53.45
#